data_387cb19c2255dab2b545a946f65e2b17
#
_entry.id   387cb19c2255dab2b545a946f65e2b17
#
_cell.length_a   1.000
_cell.length_b   1.000
_cell.length_c   1.000
_cell.angle_alpha   90.00
_cell.angle_beta   90.00
_cell.angle_gamma   90.00
#
_symmetry.space_group_name_H-M   'P 1'
#
loop_
_entity.id
_entity.type
_entity.pdbx_description
1 polymer ?
#
loop_
_entity_poly.entity_id
_entity_poly.type
_entity_poly.pdbx_seq_one_letter_code
_entity_poly.pdbx_strand_id
1 'polypeptide(L)'
;GNLEEVLDRYPDACFIHLSRDPSETLPSICSLTSQVRRGFSKKLSPNDLGRKTLDFWAKSNDKNESQISKIPAEKYLQVEYDDLLEDPINLIKDIYNKFSLPLNEVTLNQMMNYVETGKQEAKIKHNYSLQDYGLDKKEVHNKLNFR
;
A
#
# COMPACT_ATOMS: atom_id res chain seq x y z
N GLY A 1 -2.53 -9.83 -9.43
CA GLY A 1 -3.61 -10.64 -8.90
C GLY A 1 -4.87 -10.45 -9.74
N ASN A 2 -5.81 -11.32 -9.55
CA ASN A 2 -7.13 -11.23 -10.18
C ASN A 2 -8.18 -11.21 -9.04
N LEU A 3 -8.74 -10.02 -8.77
CA LEU A 3 -9.68 -9.85 -7.67
C LEU A 3 -11.03 -10.56 -7.96
N GLU A 4 -11.40 -10.71 -9.22
CA GLU A 4 -12.60 -11.47 -9.61
C GLU A 4 -12.46 -12.95 -9.21
N GLU A 5 -11.32 -13.58 -9.46
CA GLU A 5 -11.07 -14.98 -9.05
C GLU A 5 -11.10 -15.14 -7.53
N VAL A 6 -10.69 -14.11 -6.77
CA VAL A 6 -10.80 -14.13 -5.31
C VAL A 6 -12.27 -14.11 -4.90
N LEU A 7 -13.09 -13.25 -5.51
CA LEU A 7 -14.53 -13.19 -5.22
C LEU A 7 -15.28 -14.46 -5.65
N ASP A 8 -14.89 -15.06 -6.76
CA ASP A 8 -15.48 -16.33 -7.22
C ASP A 8 -15.19 -17.46 -6.24
N ARG A 9 -13.98 -17.48 -5.65
CA ARG A 9 -13.57 -18.51 -4.70
C ARG A 9 -14.05 -18.24 -3.28
N TYR A 10 -14.12 -16.96 -2.91
CA TYR A 10 -14.51 -16.46 -1.59
C TYR A 10 -15.57 -15.36 -1.76
N PRO A 11 -16.85 -15.75 -1.97
CA PRO A 11 -17.92 -14.79 -2.25
C PRO A 11 -18.20 -13.81 -1.10
N ASP A 12 -17.77 -14.13 0.10
CA ASP A 12 -17.87 -13.32 1.32
C ASP A 12 -16.64 -12.45 1.61
N ALA A 13 -15.62 -12.50 0.74
CA ALA A 13 -14.40 -11.71 0.93
C ALA A 13 -14.69 -10.21 0.94
N CYS A 14 -14.06 -9.51 1.89
CA CYS A 14 -14.03 -8.05 1.99
C CYS A 14 -12.61 -7.56 1.64
N PHE A 15 -12.53 -6.45 0.93
CA PHE A 15 -11.28 -5.87 0.45
C PHE A 15 -11.00 -4.55 1.15
N ILE A 16 -9.83 -4.47 1.78
CA ILE A 16 -9.29 -3.22 2.32
C ILE A 16 -8.12 -2.82 1.44
N HIS A 17 -8.24 -1.70 0.76
CA HIS A 17 -7.19 -1.14 -0.08
C HIS A 17 -6.47 -0.01 0.68
N LEU A 18 -5.27 -0.29 1.15
CA LEU A 18 -4.44 0.72 1.80
C LEU A 18 -3.72 1.55 0.74
N SER A 19 -4.06 2.84 0.68
CA SER A 19 -3.47 3.84 -0.21
C SER A 19 -2.38 4.63 0.52
N ARG A 20 -1.28 4.91 -0.15
CA ARG A 20 -0.20 5.76 0.35
C ARG A 20 0.42 6.55 -0.78
N ASP A 21 0.88 7.78 -0.49
CA ASP A 21 1.56 8.62 -1.49
C ASP A 21 2.67 7.83 -2.21
N PRO A 22 2.54 7.61 -3.53
CA PRO A 22 3.52 6.85 -4.29
C PRO A 22 4.90 7.53 -4.32
N SER A 23 4.97 8.84 -4.08
CA SER A 23 6.25 9.54 -3.96
C SER A 23 7.07 9.11 -2.75
N GLU A 24 6.42 8.57 -1.72
CA GLU A 24 7.07 8.02 -0.53
C GLU A 24 7.39 6.53 -0.67
N THR A 25 6.52 5.78 -1.36
CA THR A 25 6.68 4.32 -1.48
C THR A 25 7.63 3.91 -2.59
N LEU A 26 7.65 4.64 -3.71
CA LEU A 26 8.44 4.27 -4.89
C LEU A 26 9.95 4.20 -4.64
N PRO A 27 10.58 5.15 -3.89
CA PRO A 27 12.00 5.05 -3.56
C PRO A 27 12.34 3.79 -2.77
N SER A 28 11.46 3.39 -1.85
CA SER A 28 11.61 2.16 -1.07
C SER A 28 11.58 0.92 -1.96
N ILE A 29 10.64 0.87 -2.90
CA ILE A 29 10.51 -0.21 -3.88
C ILE A 29 11.76 -0.29 -4.78
N CYS A 30 12.25 0.86 -5.24
CA CYS A 30 13.48 0.93 -6.04
C CYS A 30 14.69 0.40 -5.24
N SER A 31 14.82 0.80 -3.98
CA SER A 31 15.89 0.32 -3.09
C SER A 31 15.84 -1.19 -2.91
N LEU A 32 14.68 -1.75 -2.57
CA LEU A 32 14.49 -3.19 -2.41
C LEU A 32 14.78 -3.94 -3.72
N THR A 33 14.27 -3.45 -4.85
CA THR A 33 14.50 -4.05 -6.18
C THR A 33 15.97 -4.04 -6.53
N SER A 34 16.69 -2.94 -6.24
CA SER A 34 18.13 -2.86 -6.43
C SER A 34 18.89 -3.92 -5.64
N GLN A 35 18.51 -4.13 -4.38
CA GLN A 35 19.16 -5.13 -3.51
C GLN A 35 18.93 -6.55 -4.03
N VAL A 36 17.70 -6.91 -4.36
CA VAL A 36 17.35 -8.23 -4.89
C VAL A 36 18.08 -8.51 -6.22
N ARG A 37 18.15 -7.52 -7.11
CA ARG A 37 18.79 -7.67 -8.43
C ARG A 37 20.30 -7.81 -8.38
N ARG A 38 20.97 -7.32 -7.34
CA ARG A 38 22.45 -7.42 -7.23
C ARG A 38 22.98 -8.84 -7.35
N GLY A 39 22.19 -9.84 -6.93
CA GLY A 39 22.59 -11.25 -6.98
C GLY A 39 22.29 -11.95 -8.31
N PHE A 40 21.44 -11.38 -9.19
CA PHE A 40 20.87 -12.15 -10.31
C PHE A 40 20.97 -11.47 -11.69
N SER A 41 21.34 -10.20 -11.78
CA SER A 41 21.29 -9.49 -13.06
C SER A 41 22.33 -8.40 -13.19
N LYS A 42 22.59 -7.97 -14.47
CA LYS A 42 23.42 -6.81 -14.76
C LYS A 42 22.93 -5.59 -14.00
N LYS A 43 23.88 -4.81 -13.46
CA LYS A 43 23.63 -3.58 -12.74
C LYS A 43 22.89 -2.58 -13.63
N LEU A 44 21.68 -2.20 -13.25
CA LEU A 44 20.97 -1.07 -13.87
C LEU A 44 21.45 0.22 -13.23
N SER A 45 21.46 1.31 -14.00
CA SER A 45 21.63 2.64 -13.39
C SER A 45 20.43 2.94 -12.48
N PRO A 46 20.63 3.72 -11.41
CA PRO A 46 19.50 4.12 -10.55
C PRO A 46 18.34 4.78 -11.32
N ASN A 47 18.67 5.65 -12.30
CA ASN A 47 17.66 6.32 -13.13
C ASN A 47 16.87 5.32 -14.00
N ASP A 48 17.54 4.35 -14.62
CA ASP A 48 16.85 3.31 -15.40
C ASP A 48 15.96 2.43 -14.51
N LEU A 49 16.43 2.15 -13.29
CA LEU A 49 15.65 1.41 -12.33
C LEU A 49 14.40 2.18 -11.92
N GLY A 50 14.53 3.46 -11.59
CA GLY A 50 13.41 4.35 -11.24
C GLY A 50 12.34 4.37 -12.32
N ARG A 51 12.74 4.66 -13.57
CA ARG A 51 11.82 4.70 -14.72
C ARG A 51 11.11 3.37 -14.95
N LYS A 52 11.84 2.25 -14.95
CA LYS A 52 11.24 0.92 -15.14
C LYS A 52 10.29 0.55 -14.01
N THR A 53 10.62 0.94 -12.78
CA THR A 53 9.75 0.70 -11.63
C THR A 53 8.48 1.54 -11.74
N LEU A 54 8.59 2.82 -12.08
CA LEU A 54 7.43 3.70 -12.27
C LEU A 54 6.53 3.20 -13.42
N ASP A 55 7.10 2.80 -14.57
CA ASP A 55 6.35 2.23 -15.70
C ASP A 55 5.60 0.95 -15.34
N PHE A 56 6.25 0.07 -14.58
CA PHE A 56 5.64 -1.16 -14.10
C PHE A 56 4.46 -0.87 -13.16
N TRP A 57 4.64 0.05 -12.22
CA TRP A 57 3.59 0.40 -11.27
C TRP A 57 2.42 1.13 -11.93
N ALA A 58 2.67 1.99 -12.92
CA ALA A 58 1.61 2.65 -13.68
C ALA A 58 0.70 1.61 -14.37
N LYS A 59 1.30 0.66 -15.09
CA LYS A 59 0.53 -0.41 -15.74
C LYS A 59 -0.22 -1.31 -14.74
N SER A 60 0.39 -1.53 -13.57
CA SER A 60 -0.25 -2.33 -12.51
C SER A 60 -1.41 -1.59 -11.88
N ASN A 61 -1.29 -0.25 -11.70
CA ASN A 61 -2.34 0.59 -11.15
C ASN A 61 -3.57 0.63 -12.08
N ASP A 62 -3.38 0.86 -13.37
CA ASP A 62 -4.47 0.84 -14.36
C ASP A 62 -5.25 -0.49 -14.32
N LYS A 63 -4.52 -1.60 -14.21
CA LYS A 63 -5.14 -2.92 -14.08
C LYS A 63 -5.90 -3.07 -12.75
N ASN A 64 -5.33 -2.59 -11.66
CA ASN A 64 -5.96 -2.66 -10.34
C ASN A 64 -7.24 -1.82 -10.28
N GLU A 65 -7.22 -0.59 -10.81
CA GLU A 65 -8.41 0.26 -10.87
C GLU A 65 -9.55 -0.41 -11.65
N SER A 66 -9.24 -1.01 -12.81
CA SER A 66 -10.21 -1.77 -13.60
C SER A 66 -10.79 -2.98 -12.85
N GLN A 67 -10.05 -3.60 -11.93
CA GLN A 67 -10.55 -4.71 -11.12
C GLN A 67 -11.34 -4.21 -9.91
N ILE A 68 -10.88 -3.15 -9.24
CA ILE A 68 -11.55 -2.54 -8.10
C ILE A 68 -12.94 -2.06 -8.49
N SER A 69 -13.10 -1.46 -9.68
CA SER A 69 -14.39 -0.98 -10.18
C SER A 69 -15.46 -2.07 -10.32
N LYS A 70 -15.07 -3.34 -10.30
CA LYS A 70 -15.98 -4.51 -10.38
C LYS A 70 -16.33 -5.08 -9.00
N ILE A 71 -15.67 -4.64 -7.94
CA ILE A 71 -15.96 -5.08 -6.58
C ILE A 71 -17.21 -4.35 -6.09
N PRO A 72 -18.21 -5.05 -5.54
CA PRO A 72 -19.35 -4.41 -4.90
C PRO A 72 -18.93 -3.44 -3.80
N ALA A 73 -19.53 -2.25 -3.77
CA ALA A 73 -19.14 -1.17 -2.85
C ALA A 73 -19.23 -1.57 -1.37
N GLU A 74 -20.15 -2.47 -1.03
CA GLU A 74 -20.29 -2.99 0.33
C GLU A 74 -19.15 -3.92 0.74
N LYS A 75 -18.39 -4.45 -0.22
CA LYS A 75 -17.24 -5.35 0.00
C LYS A 75 -15.89 -4.66 -0.14
N TYR A 76 -15.87 -3.35 -0.43
CA TYR A 76 -14.66 -2.61 -0.66
C TYR A 76 -14.56 -1.40 0.27
N LEU A 77 -13.38 -1.17 0.80
CA LEU A 77 -13.01 0.03 1.56
C LEU A 77 -11.60 0.48 1.18
N GLN A 78 -11.49 1.73 0.74
CA GLN A 78 -10.18 2.39 0.63
C GLN A 78 -9.85 3.08 1.95
N VAL A 79 -8.61 2.95 2.37
CA VAL A 79 -8.06 3.52 3.60
C VAL A 79 -6.77 4.25 3.25
N GLU A 80 -6.62 5.48 3.71
CA GLU A 80 -5.35 6.19 3.57
C GLU A 80 -4.37 5.77 4.67
N TYR A 81 -3.11 5.63 4.28
CA TYR A 81 -2.05 5.21 5.22
C TYR A 81 -1.87 6.19 6.39
N ASP A 82 -2.09 7.48 6.12
CA ASP A 82 -1.97 8.52 7.12
C ASP A 82 -3.06 8.40 8.19
N ASP A 83 -4.30 8.05 7.81
CA ASP A 83 -5.39 7.78 8.74
C ASP A 83 -5.06 6.59 9.66
N LEU A 84 -4.41 5.55 9.10
CA LEU A 84 -3.94 4.40 9.89
C LEU A 84 -2.87 4.80 10.92
N LEU A 85 -2.03 5.78 10.61
CA LEU A 85 -0.99 6.25 11.53
C LEU A 85 -1.54 7.21 12.58
N GLU A 86 -2.54 8.02 12.22
CA GLU A 86 -3.12 9.04 13.09
C GLU A 86 -4.02 8.40 14.16
N ASP A 87 -4.99 7.59 13.73
CA ASP A 87 -5.95 6.94 14.64
C ASP A 87 -6.28 5.49 14.25
N PRO A 88 -5.34 4.56 14.45
CA PRO A 88 -5.50 3.17 14.06
C PRO A 88 -6.69 2.48 14.73
N ILE A 89 -7.04 2.87 15.97
CA ILE A 89 -8.11 2.19 16.72
C ILE A 89 -9.49 2.58 16.19
N ASN A 90 -9.74 3.85 15.90
CA ASN A 90 -11.01 4.26 15.32
C ASN A 90 -11.14 3.74 13.89
N LEU A 91 -10.07 3.79 13.10
CA LEU A 91 -10.06 3.18 11.77
C LEU A 91 -10.44 1.68 11.80
N ILE A 92 -9.89 0.92 12.75
CA ILE A 92 -10.24 -0.51 12.89
C ILE A 92 -11.73 -0.67 13.23
N LYS A 93 -12.28 0.15 14.15
CA LYS A 93 -13.72 0.12 14.47
C LYS A 93 -14.58 0.39 13.23
N ASP A 94 -14.18 1.37 12.41
CA ASP A 94 -14.89 1.72 11.18
C ASP A 94 -14.83 0.59 10.15
N ILE A 95 -13.70 -0.10 10.01
CA ILE A 95 -13.55 -1.28 9.17
C ILE A 95 -14.50 -2.41 9.62
N TYR A 96 -14.51 -2.72 10.92
CA TYR A 96 -15.38 -3.76 11.48
C TYR A 96 -16.86 -3.41 11.30
N ASN A 97 -17.23 -2.15 11.52
CA ASN A 97 -18.59 -1.65 11.30
C ASN A 97 -18.98 -1.72 9.81
N LYS A 98 -18.11 -1.25 8.91
CA LYS A 98 -18.35 -1.26 7.45
C LYS A 98 -18.69 -2.66 6.94
N PHE A 99 -17.97 -3.67 7.41
CA PHE A 99 -18.15 -5.04 6.97
C PHE A 99 -19.05 -5.87 7.90
N SER A 100 -19.69 -5.25 8.89
CA SER A 100 -20.55 -5.92 9.87
C SER A 100 -19.86 -7.09 10.59
N LEU A 101 -18.57 -6.93 10.87
CA LEU A 101 -17.78 -7.93 11.58
C LEU A 101 -17.93 -7.77 13.10
N PRO A 102 -17.97 -8.86 13.86
CA PRO A 102 -18.04 -8.77 15.32
C PRO A 102 -16.70 -8.31 15.91
N LEU A 103 -16.68 -7.19 16.61
CA LEU A 103 -15.53 -6.70 17.36
C LEU A 103 -15.86 -6.72 18.86
N ASN A 104 -15.29 -7.69 19.59
CA ASN A 104 -15.49 -7.78 21.03
C ASN A 104 -14.45 -6.92 21.79
N GLU A 105 -14.77 -6.60 23.05
CA GLU A 105 -13.91 -5.75 23.90
C GLU A 105 -12.52 -6.35 24.16
N VAL A 106 -12.41 -7.67 24.27
CA VAL A 106 -11.14 -8.35 24.51
C VAL A 106 -10.20 -8.14 23.33
N THR A 107 -10.70 -8.36 22.11
CA THR A 107 -9.93 -8.13 20.88
C THR A 107 -9.54 -6.68 20.73
N LEU A 108 -10.48 -5.76 20.99
CA LEU A 108 -10.19 -4.31 20.92
C LEU A 108 -9.09 -3.90 21.91
N ASN A 109 -9.15 -4.37 23.15
CA ASN A 109 -8.14 -4.08 24.16
C ASN A 109 -6.76 -4.64 23.78
N GLN A 110 -6.70 -5.83 23.18
CA GLN A 110 -5.44 -6.39 22.67
C GLN A 110 -4.85 -5.52 21.54
N MET A 111 -5.68 -5.03 20.61
CA MET A 111 -5.25 -4.12 19.55
C MET A 111 -4.74 -2.79 20.11
N MET A 112 -5.43 -2.21 21.09
CA MET A 112 -4.99 -0.98 21.78
C MET A 112 -3.62 -1.16 22.43
N ASN A 113 -3.43 -2.25 23.18
CA ASN A 113 -2.15 -2.56 23.81
C ASN A 113 -1.02 -2.74 22.77
N TYR A 114 -1.31 -3.37 21.63
CA TYR A 114 -0.34 -3.53 20.54
C TYR A 114 0.07 -2.18 19.94
N VAL A 115 -0.89 -1.28 19.71
CA VAL A 115 -0.61 0.06 19.20
C VAL A 115 0.24 0.87 20.17
N GLU A 116 -0.05 0.79 21.48
CA GLU A 116 0.72 1.49 22.52
C GLU A 116 2.16 0.97 22.60
N THR A 117 2.35 -0.35 22.61
CA THR A 117 3.70 -0.95 22.65
C THR A 117 4.49 -0.70 21.37
N GLY A 118 3.86 -0.77 20.19
CA GLY A 118 4.49 -0.51 18.90
C GLY A 118 4.96 0.94 18.70
N LYS A 119 4.35 1.90 19.38
CA LYS A 119 4.82 3.31 19.37
C LYS A 119 6.20 3.50 20.02
N GLN A 120 6.65 2.55 20.84
CA GLN A 120 7.93 2.60 21.54
C GLN A 120 9.10 2.04 20.72
N GLU A 121 8.81 1.31 19.63
CA GLU A 121 9.84 0.76 18.75
C GLU A 121 10.38 1.83 17.81
N ALA A 122 11.72 2.04 17.84
CA ALA A 122 12.38 3.01 16.98
C ALA A 122 12.23 2.61 15.50
N LYS A 123 11.56 3.44 14.71
CA LYS A 123 11.46 3.26 13.27
C LYS A 123 12.84 3.43 12.64
N ILE A 124 13.32 2.43 11.93
CA ILE A 124 14.53 2.52 11.11
C ILE A 124 14.27 3.57 10.01
N LYS A 125 14.97 4.71 10.08
CA LYS A 125 14.91 5.72 9.02
C LYS A 125 15.71 5.22 7.81
N HIS A 126 15.02 4.94 6.72
CA HIS A 126 15.64 4.68 5.45
C HIS A 126 15.93 6.02 4.74
N ASN A 127 17.20 6.21 4.32
CA ASN A 127 17.63 7.43 3.61
C ASN A 127 17.67 7.13 2.10
N TYR A 128 16.53 7.14 1.44
CA TYR A 128 16.42 7.13 -0.02
C TYR A 128 15.31 8.09 -0.46
N SER A 129 15.50 8.71 -1.61
CA SER A 129 14.58 9.70 -2.17
C SER A 129 14.25 9.38 -3.63
N LEU A 130 13.23 10.05 -4.19
CA LEU A 130 12.91 9.96 -5.62
C LEU A 130 14.10 10.39 -6.49
N GLN A 131 14.83 11.42 -6.05
CA GLN A 131 15.97 11.98 -6.77
C GLN A 131 17.11 10.97 -6.93
N ASP A 132 17.29 10.06 -5.97
CA ASP A 132 18.28 8.98 -6.06
C ASP A 132 18.02 8.04 -7.26
N TYR A 133 16.79 8.03 -7.76
CA TYR A 133 16.32 7.22 -8.88
C TYR A 133 15.93 8.05 -10.11
N GLY A 134 16.30 9.35 -10.15
CA GLY A 134 16.04 10.25 -11.25
C GLY A 134 14.55 10.52 -11.52
N LEU A 135 13.74 10.50 -10.46
CA LEU A 135 12.30 10.77 -10.48
C LEU A 135 11.99 12.04 -9.67
N ASP A 136 10.88 12.68 -10.00
CA ASP A 136 10.31 13.77 -9.23
C ASP A 136 8.86 13.48 -8.82
N LYS A 137 8.38 14.17 -7.79
CA LYS A 137 7.05 13.95 -7.20
C LYS A 137 5.92 14.18 -8.21
N LYS A 138 6.03 15.25 -9.01
CA LYS A 138 4.99 15.62 -9.98
C LYS A 138 4.87 14.58 -11.10
N GLU A 139 6.01 14.09 -11.60
CA GLU A 139 6.03 13.01 -12.59
C GLU A 139 5.38 11.73 -12.03
N VAL A 140 5.73 11.35 -10.81
CA VAL A 140 5.19 10.16 -10.15
C VAL A 140 3.68 10.28 -9.95
N HIS A 141 3.19 11.40 -9.41
CA HIS A 141 1.76 11.63 -9.18
C HIS A 141 0.98 11.61 -10.49
N ASN A 142 1.48 12.31 -11.53
CA ASN A 142 0.82 12.35 -12.84
C ASN A 142 0.72 10.95 -13.46
N LYS A 143 1.81 10.18 -13.39
CA LYS A 143 1.87 8.87 -14.05
C LYS A 143 1.07 7.79 -13.34
N LEU A 144 0.87 7.94 -12.04
CA LEU A 144 0.10 6.99 -11.21
C LEU A 144 -1.32 7.48 -10.90
N ASN A 145 -1.78 8.59 -11.53
CA ASN A 145 -3.10 9.18 -11.31
C ASN A 145 -3.39 9.48 -9.83
N PHE A 146 -2.34 9.76 -9.03
CA PHE A 146 -2.49 10.06 -7.61
C PHE A 146 -2.96 11.50 -7.42
N ARG A 147 -4.07 11.68 -6.67
CA ARG A 147 -4.73 12.98 -6.44
C ARG A 147 -4.63 13.40 -4.99
#